data_a770cf23f3f455b11015c2fd847cc55b
#
_entry.id   a770cf23f3f455b11015c2fd847cc55b
#
_cell.length_a   1.000
_cell.length_b   1.000
_cell.length_c   1.000
_cell.angle_alpha   90.00
_cell.angle_beta   90.00
_cell.angle_gamma   90.00
#
_symmetry.space_group_name_H-M   'P 1'
#
loop_
_entity.id
_entity.type
_entity.pdbx_description
1 polymer ?
#
loop_
_entity_poly.entity_id
_entity_poly.type
_entity_poly.pdbx_seq_one_letter_code
_entity_poly.pdbx_strand_id
1 'polypeptide(L)'
;MEENNELINNPAVEYTDDNIRHLSDMEHVRTRPGMYIGKLGDGSHAEDGIYVLLKEIIDNSIDEFKMQAGKKIEIIIEENLRVSVRDYGRGIPQGKLIEAVSVLNTGGKYDSKAFKKSVGLNGVGVKAVNALSSRFEVRSYRDGKVRIATFAKGDLLTDTTVSYTHLTLPTKA
;
A
#
# COMPACT_ATOMS: atom_id res chain seq x y z
N MET A 1 15.24 -30.20 -52.48
CA MET A 1 15.00 -29.83 -51.07
C MET A 1 15.09 -28.33 -51.00
N GLU A 2 13.95 -27.68 -51.13
CA GLU A 2 13.82 -26.23 -51.04
C GLU A 2 13.54 -25.89 -49.54
N GLU A 3 14.48 -25.23 -48.91
CA GLU A 3 14.29 -24.66 -47.58
C GLU A 3 13.38 -23.45 -47.68
N ASN A 4 12.15 -23.59 -47.23
CA ASN A 4 11.21 -22.47 -47.02
C ASN A 4 11.73 -21.60 -45.89
N ASN A 5 12.37 -20.51 -46.25
CA ASN A 5 12.77 -19.45 -45.34
C ASN A 5 11.56 -18.49 -45.22
N GLU A 6 10.56 -18.84 -44.42
CA GLU A 6 9.52 -17.90 -44.02
C GLU A 6 10.12 -16.89 -43.05
N LEU A 7 10.60 -15.78 -43.62
CA LEU A 7 10.87 -14.56 -42.88
C LEU A 7 9.57 -14.12 -42.22
N ILE A 8 9.50 -14.32 -40.91
CA ILE A 8 8.42 -13.77 -40.06
C ILE A 8 8.51 -12.26 -40.18
N ASN A 9 7.69 -11.69 -41.09
CA ASN A 9 7.49 -10.26 -41.22
C ASN A 9 6.71 -9.80 -39.98
N ASN A 10 7.44 -9.54 -38.90
CA ASN A 10 6.90 -8.86 -37.72
C ASN A 10 6.90 -7.36 -38.10
N PRO A 11 5.72 -6.72 -38.33
CA PRO A 11 5.72 -5.30 -38.63
C PRO A 11 6.38 -4.60 -37.45
N ALA A 12 7.48 -3.93 -37.72
CA ALA A 12 8.14 -3.11 -36.72
C ALA A 12 7.09 -2.14 -36.16
N VAL A 13 6.79 -2.27 -34.87
CA VAL A 13 5.89 -1.34 -34.18
C VAL A 13 6.48 0.04 -34.34
N GLU A 14 5.82 0.90 -35.11
CA GLU A 14 6.26 2.26 -35.37
C GLU A 14 6.27 3.02 -34.03
N TYR A 15 7.43 3.54 -33.66
CA TYR A 15 7.58 4.32 -32.43
C TYR A 15 7.19 5.78 -32.72
N THR A 16 5.96 6.11 -32.36
CA THR A 16 5.36 7.44 -32.57
C THR A 16 5.08 8.14 -31.24
N ASP A 17 4.75 9.41 -31.28
CA ASP A 17 4.38 10.21 -30.09
C ASP A 17 3.22 9.57 -29.31
N ASP A 18 2.31 8.87 -29.98
CA ASP A 18 1.17 8.16 -29.38
C ASP A 18 1.60 6.97 -28.48
N ASN A 19 2.82 6.48 -28.67
CA ASN A 19 3.37 5.40 -27.87
C ASN A 19 3.96 5.91 -26.53
N ILE A 20 4.10 7.22 -26.37
CA ILE A 20 4.61 7.85 -25.14
C ILE A 20 3.43 8.27 -24.29
N ARG A 21 3.21 7.57 -23.18
CA ARG A 21 2.18 7.96 -22.24
C ARG A 21 2.72 8.05 -20.81
N HIS A 22 2.20 9.00 -20.06
CA HIS A 22 2.44 9.12 -18.64
C HIS A 22 1.55 8.13 -17.87
N LEU A 23 2.14 7.37 -16.97
CA LEU A 23 1.41 6.51 -16.05
C LEU A 23 1.20 7.23 -14.73
N SER A 24 0.04 7.07 -14.12
CA SER A 24 -0.16 7.46 -12.72
C SER A 24 0.72 6.61 -11.79
N ASP A 25 0.97 7.08 -10.58
CA ASP A 25 1.75 6.35 -9.57
C ASP A 25 1.24 4.92 -9.37
N MET A 26 -0.08 4.76 -9.24
CA MET A 26 -0.69 3.44 -9.03
C MET A 26 -0.57 2.54 -10.25
N GLU A 27 -0.74 3.08 -11.45
CA GLU A 27 -0.54 2.34 -12.71
C GLU A 27 0.91 1.91 -12.88
N HIS A 28 1.86 2.77 -12.53
CA HIS A 28 3.28 2.44 -12.60
C HIS A 28 3.62 1.27 -11.68
N VAL A 29 3.14 1.28 -10.43
CA VAL A 29 3.32 0.17 -9.49
C VAL A 29 2.73 -1.13 -10.04
N ARG A 30 1.52 -1.09 -10.61
CA ARG A 30 0.88 -2.29 -11.20
C ARG A 30 1.59 -2.80 -12.44
N THR A 31 2.13 -1.90 -13.25
CA THR A 31 2.84 -2.28 -14.50
C THR A 31 4.23 -2.83 -14.21
N ARG A 32 4.88 -2.37 -13.16
CA ARG A 32 6.25 -2.72 -12.78
C ARG A 32 6.37 -3.17 -11.32
N PRO A 33 5.55 -4.14 -10.85
CA PRO A 33 5.51 -4.50 -9.42
C PRO A 33 6.86 -4.97 -8.89
N GLY A 34 7.66 -5.66 -9.69
CA GLY A 34 8.99 -6.14 -9.29
C GLY A 34 9.97 -5.02 -8.89
N MET A 35 9.77 -3.78 -9.37
CA MET A 35 10.57 -2.62 -8.94
C MET A 35 10.31 -2.22 -7.48
N TYR A 36 9.12 -2.55 -6.96
CA TYR A 36 8.65 -2.15 -5.64
C TYR A 36 8.72 -3.26 -4.60
N ILE A 37 8.43 -4.49 -5.02
CA ILE A 37 8.32 -5.64 -4.12
C ILE A 37 9.31 -6.78 -4.42
N GLY A 38 10.14 -6.62 -5.43
CA GLY A 38 11.15 -7.61 -5.80
C GLY A 38 10.54 -8.83 -6.51
N LYS A 39 10.85 -10.03 -6.05
CA LYS A 39 10.45 -11.27 -6.70
C LYS A 39 8.93 -11.44 -6.70
N LEU A 40 8.36 -11.66 -7.87
CA LEU A 40 6.96 -12.00 -8.02
C LEU A 40 6.80 -13.52 -7.86
N GLY A 41 5.96 -13.92 -6.92
CA GLY A 41 5.72 -15.34 -6.61
C GLY A 41 4.35 -15.53 -5.97
N ASP A 42 4.03 -16.79 -5.69
CA ASP A 42 2.76 -17.23 -5.11
C ASP A 42 2.77 -17.30 -3.57
N GLY A 43 3.86 -16.88 -2.94
CA GLY A 43 4.03 -16.95 -1.49
C GLY A 43 4.65 -18.26 -1.00
N SER A 44 5.09 -19.15 -1.89
CA SER A 44 5.75 -20.40 -1.52
C SER A 44 7.19 -20.19 -1.04
N HIS A 45 7.80 -19.05 -1.35
CA HIS A 45 9.16 -18.71 -0.96
C HIS A 45 9.20 -17.47 -0.08
N ALA A 46 10.07 -17.44 0.90
CA ALA A 46 10.19 -16.35 1.88
C ALA A 46 10.56 -14.98 1.26
N GLU A 47 11.22 -14.99 0.10
CA GLU A 47 11.59 -13.80 -0.66
C GLU A 47 10.51 -13.30 -1.63
N ASP A 48 9.36 -13.94 -1.69
CA ASP A 48 8.27 -13.51 -2.57
C ASP A 48 7.68 -12.17 -2.09
N GLY A 49 7.37 -11.31 -3.06
CA GLY A 49 6.97 -9.93 -2.83
C GLY A 49 5.72 -9.73 -1.95
N ILE A 50 4.89 -10.76 -1.80
CA ILE A 50 3.75 -10.71 -0.87
C ILE A 50 4.22 -10.48 0.59
N TYR A 51 5.36 -11.04 0.97
CA TYR A 51 5.94 -10.83 2.31
C TYR A 51 6.53 -9.44 2.46
N VAL A 52 7.02 -8.84 1.37
CA VAL A 52 7.45 -7.43 1.36
C VAL A 52 6.24 -6.53 1.62
N LEU A 53 5.10 -6.77 0.97
CA LEU A 53 3.86 -6.01 1.20
C LEU A 53 3.41 -6.11 2.66
N LEU A 54 3.39 -7.32 3.22
CA LEU A 54 3.01 -7.54 4.62
C LEU A 54 3.96 -6.80 5.57
N LYS A 55 5.26 -6.92 5.32
CA LYS A 55 6.30 -6.25 6.11
C LYS A 55 6.12 -4.72 6.11
N GLU A 56 5.83 -4.12 4.97
CA GLU A 56 5.64 -2.66 4.86
C GLU A 56 4.50 -2.14 5.74
N ILE A 57 3.39 -2.88 5.83
CA ILE A 57 2.28 -2.50 6.69
C ILE A 57 2.64 -2.67 8.17
N ILE A 58 3.31 -3.76 8.53
CA ILE A 58 3.75 -4.02 9.90
C ILE A 58 4.79 -2.98 10.34
N ASP A 59 5.75 -2.64 9.50
CA ASP A 59 6.78 -1.64 9.78
C ASP A 59 6.18 -0.26 10.07
N ASN A 60 5.10 0.12 9.38
CA ASN A 60 4.39 1.37 9.68
C ASN A 60 3.79 1.36 11.10
N SER A 61 3.23 0.24 11.53
CA SER A 61 2.70 0.06 12.89
C SER A 61 3.82 0.04 13.93
N ILE A 62 4.97 -0.58 13.62
CA ILE A 62 6.16 -0.60 14.47
C ILE A 62 6.73 0.82 14.64
N ASP A 63 6.70 1.64 13.60
CA ASP A 63 7.16 3.02 13.69
C ASP A 63 6.33 3.84 14.68
N GLU A 64 4.99 3.68 14.71
CA GLU A 64 4.15 4.30 15.73
C GLU A 64 4.48 3.78 17.13
N PHE A 65 4.72 2.48 17.28
CA PHE A 65 5.14 1.89 18.56
C PHE A 65 6.50 2.46 19.03
N LYS A 66 7.49 2.59 18.14
CA LYS A 66 8.81 3.20 18.45
C LYS A 66 8.68 4.65 18.86
N MET A 67 7.70 5.37 18.35
CA MET A 67 7.37 6.74 18.74
C MET A 67 6.61 6.82 20.06
N GLN A 68 6.43 5.68 20.75
CA GLN A 68 5.69 5.54 22.01
C GLN A 68 4.22 6.00 21.90
N ALA A 69 3.69 6.01 20.70
CA ALA A 69 2.33 6.46 20.41
C ALA A 69 1.28 5.33 20.52
N GLY A 70 1.72 4.09 20.58
CA GLY A 70 0.87 2.91 20.77
C GLY A 70 1.58 1.86 21.60
N LYS A 71 0.81 0.91 22.16
CA LYS A 71 1.34 -0.17 23.03
C LYS A 71 1.00 -1.56 22.50
N LYS A 72 0.23 -1.65 21.42
CA LYS A 72 -0.28 -2.91 20.88
C LYS A 72 -0.37 -2.82 19.36
N ILE A 73 -0.01 -3.92 18.69
CA ILE A 73 -0.23 -4.15 17.26
C ILE A 73 -1.01 -5.46 17.16
N GLU A 74 -2.11 -5.45 16.43
CA GLU A 74 -2.93 -6.63 16.14
C GLU A 74 -2.79 -6.99 14.68
N ILE A 75 -2.45 -8.24 14.41
CA ILE A 75 -2.32 -8.78 13.06
C ILE A 75 -3.28 -9.96 12.97
N ILE A 76 -4.19 -9.93 12.00
CA ILE A 76 -5.14 -11.00 11.73
C ILE A 76 -4.97 -11.42 10.27
N ILE A 77 -4.76 -12.71 10.05
CA ILE A 77 -4.70 -13.33 8.74
C ILE A 77 -5.88 -14.29 8.64
N GLU A 78 -6.77 -14.04 7.69
CA GLU A 78 -7.96 -14.85 7.46
C GLU A 78 -7.70 -15.87 6.33
N GLU A 79 -8.45 -16.98 6.32
CA GLU A 79 -8.31 -18.06 5.32
C GLU A 79 -8.49 -17.58 3.87
N ASN A 80 -9.27 -16.51 3.66
CA ASN A 80 -9.47 -15.89 2.35
C ASN A 80 -8.31 -14.97 1.89
N LEU A 81 -7.15 -15.08 2.54
CA LEU A 81 -5.95 -14.25 2.32
C LEU A 81 -6.17 -12.75 2.64
N ARG A 82 -7.19 -12.43 3.41
CA ARG A 82 -7.36 -11.09 3.94
C ARG A 82 -6.44 -10.90 5.14
N VAL A 83 -5.64 -9.86 5.09
CA VAL A 83 -4.77 -9.47 6.19
C VAL A 83 -5.23 -8.14 6.75
N SER A 84 -5.40 -8.04 8.07
CA SER A 84 -5.61 -6.78 8.76
C SER A 84 -4.51 -6.55 9.79
N VAL A 85 -4.00 -5.33 9.79
CA VAL A 85 -3.01 -4.86 10.75
C VAL A 85 -3.57 -3.60 11.40
N ARG A 86 -3.64 -3.58 12.71
CA ARG A 86 -4.11 -2.45 13.50
C ARG A 86 -3.07 -2.07 14.53
N ASP A 87 -2.66 -0.83 14.50
CA ASP A 87 -1.96 -0.19 15.62
C ASP A 87 -2.94 0.68 16.44
N TYR A 88 -2.49 1.13 17.58
CA TYR A 88 -3.21 2.05 18.47
C TYR A 88 -2.41 3.34 18.63
N GLY A 89 -1.76 3.76 17.54
CA GLY A 89 -0.94 4.96 17.47
C GLY A 89 -1.74 6.25 17.30
N ARG A 90 -1.07 7.27 16.77
CA ARG A 90 -1.64 8.63 16.63
C ARG A 90 -2.70 8.74 15.53
N GLY A 91 -2.75 7.77 14.64
CA GLY A 91 -3.56 7.83 13.42
C GLY A 91 -3.00 8.81 12.38
N ILE A 92 -3.26 8.52 11.11
CA ILE A 92 -2.91 9.41 10.00
C ILE A 92 -3.79 10.67 10.07
N PRO A 93 -3.23 11.87 9.87
CA PRO A 93 -4.03 13.10 9.82
C PRO A 93 -5.18 12.97 8.83
N GLN A 94 -6.41 13.29 9.27
CA GLN A 94 -7.65 13.03 8.52
C GLN A 94 -7.61 13.63 7.10
N GLY A 95 -7.14 14.87 6.96
CA GLY A 95 -7.03 15.55 5.66
C GLY A 95 -6.00 14.97 4.70
N LYS A 96 -5.11 14.09 5.18
CA LYS A 96 -4.02 13.51 4.39
C LYS A 96 -4.15 11.99 4.18
N LEU A 97 -5.24 11.37 4.65
CA LEU A 97 -5.41 9.92 4.61
C LEU A 97 -5.28 9.35 3.20
N ILE A 98 -6.04 9.90 2.25
CA ILE A 98 -6.02 9.43 0.84
C ILE A 98 -4.63 9.59 0.25
N GLU A 99 -4.06 10.80 0.33
CA GLU A 99 -2.73 11.11 -0.20
C GLU A 99 -1.65 10.20 0.39
N ALA A 100 -1.71 9.96 1.70
CA ALA A 100 -0.74 9.13 2.41
C ALA A 100 -0.70 7.68 1.93
N VAL A 101 -1.80 7.15 1.36
CA VAL A 101 -1.89 5.75 0.91
C VAL A 101 -1.97 5.59 -0.61
N SER A 102 -2.06 6.68 -1.38
CA SER A 102 -2.24 6.61 -2.84
C SER A 102 -1.25 7.44 -3.67
N VAL A 103 -0.50 8.37 -3.06
CA VAL A 103 0.48 9.18 -3.80
C VAL A 103 1.90 8.80 -3.40
N LEU A 104 2.74 8.45 -4.36
CA LEU A 104 4.15 8.10 -4.10
C LEU A 104 4.90 9.30 -3.52
N ASN A 105 5.96 9.01 -2.78
CA ASN A 105 6.83 10.01 -2.17
C ASN A 105 6.11 10.98 -1.23
N THR A 106 4.97 10.59 -0.67
CA THR A 106 4.26 11.31 0.38
C THR A 106 4.33 10.55 1.70
N GLY A 107 4.44 11.27 2.80
CA GLY A 107 4.45 10.69 4.14
C GLY A 107 5.12 11.58 5.17
N GLY A 108 4.73 11.44 6.44
CA GLY A 108 5.30 12.21 7.54
C GLY A 108 6.74 11.85 7.89
N LYS A 109 7.27 10.76 7.34
CA LYS A 109 8.62 10.24 7.61
C LYS A 109 9.74 11.07 6.99
N TYR A 110 9.43 11.95 6.04
CA TYR A 110 10.38 12.92 5.48
C TYR A 110 10.69 14.07 6.44
N ASP A 111 9.84 14.31 7.45
CA ASP A 111 10.12 15.28 8.51
C ASP A 111 10.86 14.60 9.68
N SER A 112 12.15 14.87 9.80
CA SER A 112 13.01 14.33 10.87
C SER A 112 12.56 14.71 12.29
N LYS A 113 11.75 15.77 12.43
CA LYS A 113 11.17 16.19 13.71
C LYS A 113 9.98 15.29 14.10
N ALA A 114 9.22 14.82 13.11
CA ALA A 114 8.06 13.94 13.34
C ALA A 114 8.47 12.47 13.53
N PHE A 115 9.57 12.03 12.89
CA PHE A 115 10.05 10.65 12.96
C PHE A 115 11.57 10.59 13.12
N LYS A 116 12.03 10.50 14.37
CA LYS A 116 13.47 10.42 14.67
C LYS A 116 14.15 9.12 14.27
N LYS A 117 13.41 8.01 14.20
CA LYS A 117 13.88 6.66 13.82
C LYS A 117 12.75 5.90 13.14
N SER A 118 12.71 5.89 11.82
CA SER A 118 11.75 5.12 11.03
C SER A 118 12.38 3.85 10.48
N VAL A 119 11.61 2.76 10.41
CA VAL A 119 11.99 1.50 9.75
C VAL A 119 11.73 1.60 8.25
N GLY A 120 10.62 2.22 7.84
CA GLY A 120 10.27 2.44 6.45
C GLY A 120 10.76 3.80 5.95
N LEU A 121 11.71 3.81 5.01
CA LEU A 121 12.37 5.04 4.57
C LEU A 121 11.80 5.63 3.26
N ASN A 122 11.13 4.82 2.43
CA ASN A 122 10.92 5.18 1.02
C ASN A 122 9.56 5.80 0.71
N GLY A 123 8.62 5.88 1.68
CA GLY A 123 7.28 6.45 1.44
C GLY A 123 6.46 5.75 0.35
N VAL A 124 6.84 4.53 -0.02
CA VAL A 124 6.28 3.76 -1.14
C VAL A 124 5.47 2.55 -0.66
N GLY A 125 5.86 1.93 0.46
CA GLY A 125 5.37 0.62 0.86
C GLY A 125 3.86 0.48 0.91
N VAL A 126 3.16 1.32 1.69
CA VAL A 126 1.69 1.26 1.78
C VAL A 126 1.01 1.53 0.44
N LYS A 127 1.62 2.35 -0.44
CA LYS A 127 1.10 2.63 -1.78
C LYS A 127 1.21 1.41 -2.69
N ALA A 128 2.31 0.67 -2.58
CA ALA A 128 2.46 -0.61 -3.28
C ALA A 128 1.41 -1.63 -2.80
N VAL A 129 1.15 -1.71 -1.49
CA VAL A 129 0.07 -2.56 -0.96
C VAL A 129 -1.28 -2.14 -1.55
N ASN A 130 -1.61 -0.85 -1.56
CA ASN A 130 -2.85 -0.35 -2.15
C ASN A 130 -2.95 -0.68 -3.64
N ALA A 131 -1.92 -0.37 -4.43
CA ALA A 131 -1.92 -0.59 -5.88
C ALA A 131 -2.05 -2.07 -6.28
N LEU A 132 -1.46 -2.98 -5.48
CA LEU A 132 -1.38 -4.41 -5.80
C LEU A 132 -2.49 -5.24 -5.12
N SER A 133 -3.31 -4.65 -4.26
CA SER A 133 -4.43 -5.33 -3.61
C SER A 133 -5.70 -5.25 -4.45
N SER A 134 -6.42 -6.36 -4.57
CA SER A 134 -7.78 -6.37 -5.16
C SER A 134 -8.76 -5.52 -4.36
N ARG A 135 -8.56 -5.45 -3.03
CA ARG A 135 -9.26 -4.57 -2.12
C ARG A 135 -8.28 -4.10 -1.04
N PHE A 136 -8.22 -2.81 -0.84
CA PHE A 136 -7.47 -2.17 0.23
C PHE A 136 -8.41 -1.27 1.02
N GLU A 137 -8.38 -1.35 2.35
CA GLU A 137 -9.14 -0.49 3.23
C GLU A 137 -8.21 0.10 4.28
N VAL A 138 -8.32 1.39 4.49
CA VAL A 138 -7.61 2.10 5.53
C VAL A 138 -8.60 2.82 6.45
N ARG A 139 -8.38 2.72 7.76
CA ARG A 139 -9.13 3.43 8.79
C ARG A 139 -8.18 4.23 9.65
N SER A 140 -8.44 5.51 9.80
CA SER A 140 -7.69 6.37 10.70
C SER A 140 -8.60 6.95 11.78
N TYR A 141 -8.25 6.67 13.03
CA TYR A 141 -8.93 7.16 14.22
C TYR A 141 -8.12 8.32 14.78
N ARG A 142 -8.68 9.53 14.72
CA ARG A 142 -8.00 10.73 15.20
C ARG A 142 -9.01 11.84 15.49
N ASP A 143 -8.76 12.62 16.54
CA ASP A 143 -9.54 13.82 16.91
C ASP A 143 -11.07 13.54 17.04
N GLY A 144 -11.43 12.40 17.65
CA GLY A 144 -12.84 11.99 17.82
C GLY A 144 -13.55 11.59 16.53
N LYS A 145 -12.81 11.35 15.44
CA LYS A 145 -13.34 10.95 14.13
C LYS A 145 -12.63 9.70 13.63
N VAL A 146 -13.36 8.88 12.88
CA VAL A 146 -12.80 7.84 12.04
C VAL A 146 -13.04 8.21 10.57
N ARG A 147 -11.98 8.24 9.79
CA ARG A 147 -12.08 8.31 8.33
C ARG A 147 -11.73 6.94 7.76
N ILE A 148 -12.57 6.46 6.87
CA ILE A 148 -12.47 5.14 6.24
C ILE A 148 -12.42 5.37 4.74
N ALA A 149 -11.38 4.86 4.09
CA ALA A 149 -11.27 4.87 2.64
C ALA A 149 -11.04 3.45 2.13
N THR A 150 -11.73 3.09 1.05
CA THR A 150 -11.55 1.82 0.36
C THR A 150 -11.09 2.03 -1.06
N PHE A 151 -10.25 1.12 -1.52
CA PHE A 151 -9.65 1.15 -2.86
C PHE A 151 -9.74 -0.22 -3.50
N ALA A 152 -9.68 -0.25 -4.82
CA ALA A 152 -9.43 -1.45 -5.61
C ALA A 152 -8.29 -1.16 -6.58
N LYS A 153 -7.20 -1.91 -6.45
CA LYS A 153 -6.01 -1.77 -7.32
C LYS A 153 -5.49 -0.31 -7.39
N GLY A 154 -5.57 0.41 -6.26
CA GLY A 154 -5.15 1.81 -6.16
C GLY A 154 -6.23 2.85 -6.46
N ASP A 155 -7.34 2.47 -7.07
CA ASP A 155 -8.45 3.36 -7.40
C ASP A 155 -9.37 3.54 -6.19
N LEU A 156 -9.65 4.79 -5.81
CA LEU A 156 -10.52 5.11 -4.69
C LEU A 156 -11.98 4.74 -5.00
N LEU A 157 -12.58 3.91 -4.14
CA LEU A 157 -13.98 3.51 -4.24
C LEU A 157 -14.88 4.29 -3.30
N THR A 158 -14.48 4.42 -2.02
CA THR A 158 -15.26 5.10 -1.00
C THR A 158 -14.36 5.90 -0.07
N ASP A 159 -14.88 7.01 0.42
CA ASP A 159 -14.23 7.86 1.43
C ASP A 159 -15.31 8.42 2.35
N THR A 160 -15.29 8.02 3.60
CA THR A 160 -16.31 8.38 4.59
C THR A 160 -15.67 8.80 5.90
N THR A 161 -16.18 9.87 6.50
CA THR A 161 -15.77 10.31 7.84
C THR A 161 -16.95 10.25 8.78
N VAL A 162 -16.77 9.60 9.92
CA VAL A 162 -17.78 9.47 10.98
C VAL A 162 -17.22 10.01 12.28
N SER A 163 -18.00 10.83 12.98
CA SER A 163 -17.68 11.24 14.34
C SER A 163 -18.11 10.14 15.31
N TYR A 164 -17.23 9.80 16.26
CA TYR A 164 -17.58 8.88 17.35
C TYR A 164 -17.47 9.62 18.69
N THR A 165 -18.52 9.55 19.49
CA THR A 165 -18.57 10.19 20.82
C THR A 165 -18.08 9.28 21.93
N HIS A 166 -18.15 7.95 21.75
CA HIS A 166 -17.57 6.94 22.63
C HIS A 166 -17.35 5.64 21.87
N LEU A 167 -16.11 5.22 21.70
CA LEU A 167 -15.79 3.81 21.48
C LEU A 167 -15.47 3.19 22.84
N THR A 168 -16.48 2.75 23.56
CA THR A 168 -16.30 1.65 24.50
C THR A 168 -15.97 0.43 23.66
N LEU A 169 -14.69 0.04 23.66
CA LEU A 169 -14.30 -1.28 23.17
C LEU A 169 -15.17 -2.29 23.91
N PRO A 170 -15.81 -3.27 23.23
CA PRO A 170 -16.44 -4.36 23.94
C PRO A 170 -15.34 -5.06 24.75
N THR A 171 -15.37 -4.89 26.04
CA THR A 171 -14.64 -5.71 26.99
C THR A 171 -15.19 -7.11 26.82
N LYS A 172 -14.42 -7.99 26.17
CA LYS A 172 -14.68 -9.42 26.30
C LYS A 172 -14.54 -9.77 27.78
N ALA A 173 -15.67 -10.10 28.37
CA ALA A 173 -15.71 -10.82 29.63
C ALA A 173 -15.11 -12.22 29.47
#